data_2a1b9407c9e6317a54250b32ed137fc8
#
_entry.id   2a1b9407c9e6317a54250b32ed137fc8
#
_cell.length_a   1.000
_cell.length_b   1.000
_cell.length_c   1.000
_cell.angle_alpha   90.00
_cell.angle_beta   90.00
_cell.angle_gamma   90.00
#
_symmetry.space_group_name_H-M   'P 1'
#
loop_
_entity.id
_entity.type
_entity.pdbx_description
1 polymer ?
#
loop_
_entity_poly.entity_id
_entity_poly.type
_entity_poly.pdbx_seq_one_letter_code
_entity_poly.pdbx_strand_id
1 'polypeptide(L)'
;ECRQCKSCLSRKTNLCTAIRATQGRGVMPDGTSRFSLRGKPLHHYMGCSTFANYTVLPEIALAKIREDAPFDKVCYIGCGVTTGIGAVINTARVEPGANVAVFGLGGIGLNVLQGARLVGADMIIGVDTNPAKRAMAESFGMTHFINPDDCDNVVQEIIRITGGGVDYSFECIGNV
;
A
#
# COMPACT_ATOMS: atom_id res chain seq x y z
N GLU A 1 -2.44 18.01 2.24
CA GLU A 1 -1.97 18.56 3.53
C GLU A 1 -2.32 20.03 3.64
N CYS A 2 -2.73 20.52 4.84
CA CYS A 2 -2.99 21.95 5.06
C CYS A 2 -1.98 22.64 5.98
N ARG A 3 -1.12 21.88 6.66
CA ARG A 3 -0.15 22.31 7.70
C ARG A 3 -0.74 23.05 8.92
N GLN A 4 -2.07 23.10 9.05
CA GLN A 4 -2.76 23.86 10.10
C GLN A 4 -3.61 22.98 11.01
N CYS A 5 -4.17 21.85 10.51
CA CYS A 5 -4.99 20.97 11.34
C CYS A 5 -4.12 20.16 12.33
N LYS A 6 -4.77 19.64 13.37
CA LYS A 6 -4.12 18.82 14.41
C LYS A 6 -3.26 17.69 13.86
N SER A 7 -3.74 16.99 12.81
CA SER A 7 -2.99 15.89 12.19
C SER A 7 -1.72 16.37 11.50
N CYS A 8 -1.79 17.46 10.75
CA CYS A 8 -0.63 18.04 10.09
C CYS A 8 0.41 18.55 11.11
N LEU A 9 -0.05 19.21 12.16
CA LEU A 9 0.83 19.71 13.22
C LEU A 9 1.49 18.59 14.04
N SER A 10 0.85 17.43 14.14
CA SER A 10 1.41 16.23 14.79
C SER A 10 2.22 15.33 13.84
N ARG A 11 2.60 15.81 12.67
CA ARG A 11 3.33 15.07 11.61
C ARG A 11 2.58 13.87 11.01
N LYS A 12 1.29 13.75 11.25
CA LYS A 12 0.41 12.74 10.63
C LYS A 12 -0.33 13.37 9.45
N THR A 13 0.41 13.89 8.49
CA THR A 13 -0.12 14.69 7.37
C THR A 13 -1.03 13.90 6.43
N ASN A 14 -0.85 12.58 6.36
CA ASN A 14 -1.74 11.65 5.68
C ASN A 14 -3.18 11.63 6.27
N LEU A 15 -3.34 12.09 7.51
CA LEU A 15 -4.64 12.21 8.19
C LEU A 15 -5.20 13.64 8.15
N CYS A 16 -4.75 14.48 7.23
CA CYS A 16 -5.21 15.86 7.09
C CYS A 16 -6.72 15.93 6.92
N THR A 17 -7.41 16.60 7.87
CA THR A 17 -8.87 16.71 7.83
C THR A 17 -9.38 17.74 6.82
N ALA A 18 -8.61 18.78 6.54
CA ALA A 18 -9.01 19.82 5.60
C ALA A 18 -9.10 19.31 4.15
N ILE A 19 -8.17 18.45 3.74
CA ILE A 19 -8.16 17.93 2.37
C ILE A 19 -9.32 16.95 2.10
N ARG A 20 -9.83 16.28 3.12
CA ARG A 20 -10.93 15.31 2.96
C ARG A 20 -12.22 15.97 2.46
N ALA A 21 -12.49 17.20 2.88
CA ALA A 21 -13.68 17.95 2.47
C ALA A 21 -13.72 18.20 0.95
N THR A 22 -12.57 18.36 0.31
CA THR A 22 -12.46 18.62 -1.13
C THR A 22 -12.21 17.34 -1.93
N GLN A 23 -11.37 16.44 -1.44
CA GLN A 23 -11.13 15.14 -2.10
C GLN A 23 -12.41 14.30 -2.23
N GLY A 24 -13.23 14.23 -1.20
CA GLY A 24 -14.49 13.49 -1.23
C GLY A 24 -15.52 14.05 -2.23
N ARG A 25 -15.39 15.33 -2.57
CA ARG A 25 -16.21 16.00 -3.59
C ARG A 25 -15.60 15.94 -5.00
N GLY A 26 -14.40 15.41 -5.13
CA GLY A 26 -13.69 15.35 -6.41
C GLY A 26 -13.27 16.72 -6.93
N VAL A 27 -12.87 17.62 -6.05
CA VAL A 27 -12.43 18.98 -6.40
C VAL A 27 -11.08 19.30 -5.75
N MET A 28 -10.43 20.33 -6.25
CA MET A 28 -9.22 20.90 -5.66
C MET A 28 -9.57 21.70 -4.38
N PRO A 29 -8.57 22.10 -3.56
CA PRO A 29 -8.79 22.87 -2.35
C PRO A 29 -9.59 24.17 -2.54
N ASP A 30 -9.55 24.77 -3.72
CA ASP A 30 -10.33 25.98 -4.08
C ASP A 30 -11.79 25.67 -4.47
N GLY A 31 -12.21 24.39 -4.41
CA GLY A 31 -13.55 23.95 -4.76
C GLY A 31 -13.82 23.81 -6.25
N THR A 32 -12.80 23.92 -7.11
CA THR A 32 -12.95 23.83 -8.57
C THR A 32 -12.27 22.58 -9.13
N SER A 33 -12.54 22.28 -10.40
CA SER A 33 -11.81 21.30 -11.20
C SER A 33 -11.04 21.98 -12.33
N ARG A 34 -9.90 21.42 -12.70
CA ARG A 34 -9.09 21.84 -13.85
C ARG A 34 -9.40 21.05 -15.12
N PHE A 35 -10.29 20.05 -15.00
CA PHE A 35 -10.63 19.18 -16.12
C PHE A 35 -12.07 19.39 -16.56
N SER A 36 -12.26 19.32 -17.87
CA SER A 36 -13.60 19.34 -18.47
C SER A 36 -13.66 18.44 -19.69
N LEU A 37 -14.85 17.90 -19.97
CA LEU A 37 -15.14 17.19 -21.18
C LEU A 37 -16.38 17.82 -21.82
N ARG A 38 -16.23 18.32 -23.05
CA ARG A 38 -17.31 19.00 -23.80
C ARG A 38 -17.99 20.11 -22.98
N GLY A 39 -17.18 20.92 -22.30
CA GLY A 39 -17.65 22.02 -21.45
C GLY A 39 -18.23 21.65 -20.09
N LYS A 40 -18.32 20.36 -19.76
CA LYS A 40 -18.77 19.90 -18.44
C LYS A 40 -17.56 19.61 -17.54
N PRO A 41 -17.53 20.08 -16.28
CA PRO A 41 -16.41 19.81 -15.39
C PRO A 41 -16.33 18.30 -15.06
N LEU A 42 -15.11 17.79 -14.98
CA LEU A 42 -14.79 16.46 -14.50
C LEU A 42 -14.26 16.52 -13.08
N HIS A 43 -14.56 15.50 -12.29
CA HIS A 43 -14.04 15.39 -10.93
C HIS A 43 -12.54 15.15 -10.91
N HIS A 44 -11.87 15.75 -9.93
CA HIS A 44 -10.49 15.44 -9.58
C HIS A 44 -10.41 14.15 -8.75
N TYR A 45 -9.52 13.26 -9.11
CA TYR A 45 -9.23 12.08 -8.30
C TYR A 45 -8.16 12.42 -7.26
N MET A 46 -8.49 12.24 -5.99
CA MET A 46 -7.60 12.47 -4.83
C MET A 46 -6.92 13.86 -4.80
N GLY A 47 -7.51 14.87 -5.45
CA GLY A 47 -6.98 16.23 -5.50
C GLY A 47 -5.75 16.42 -6.39
N CYS A 48 -5.31 15.40 -7.13
CA CYS A 48 -4.13 15.47 -7.99
C CYS A 48 -4.38 15.00 -9.42
N SER A 49 -5.19 13.97 -9.65
CA SER A 49 -5.58 13.48 -11.01
C SER A 49 -4.41 13.30 -11.96
N THR A 50 -3.45 12.47 -11.59
CA THR A 50 -2.18 12.31 -12.32
C THR A 50 -2.27 11.46 -13.60
N PHE A 51 -3.44 10.90 -13.96
CA PHE A 51 -3.70 10.30 -15.26
C PHE A 51 -3.94 11.37 -16.33
N ALA A 52 -2.98 12.28 -16.48
CA ALA A 52 -3.00 13.39 -17.42
C ALA A 52 -1.57 13.78 -17.78
N ASN A 53 -1.38 14.42 -18.95
CA ASN A 53 -0.07 14.93 -19.38
C ASN A 53 0.43 16.07 -18.48
N TYR A 54 -0.53 16.82 -17.91
CA TYR A 54 -0.26 17.91 -16.97
C TYR A 54 -1.22 17.80 -15.78
N THR A 55 -0.71 18.12 -14.60
CA THR A 55 -1.51 18.22 -13.38
C THR A 55 -1.19 19.50 -12.63
N VAL A 56 -2.18 20.04 -11.93
CA VAL A 56 -2.03 21.21 -11.06
C VAL A 56 -2.41 20.77 -9.65
N LEU A 57 -1.49 20.91 -8.72
CA LEU A 57 -1.70 20.56 -7.32
C LEU A 57 -0.88 21.45 -6.41
N PRO A 58 -1.26 21.57 -5.12
CA PRO A 58 -0.49 22.37 -4.17
C PRO A 58 0.94 21.81 -3.99
N GLU A 59 1.93 22.69 -3.99
CA GLU A 59 3.35 22.35 -3.79
C GLU A 59 3.57 21.47 -2.55
N ILE A 60 2.82 21.74 -1.48
CA ILE A 60 2.88 20.98 -0.23
C ILE A 60 2.52 19.50 -0.38
N ALA A 61 1.79 19.12 -1.43
CA ALA A 61 1.43 17.74 -1.73
C ALA A 61 2.51 17.01 -2.54
N LEU A 62 3.60 17.69 -2.87
CA LEU A 62 4.70 17.15 -3.67
C LEU A 62 5.90 16.78 -2.80
N ALA A 63 6.60 15.73 -3.21
CA ALA A 63 7.92 15.39 -2.74
C ALA A 63 8.87 15.36 -3.93
N LYS A 64 9.94 16.17 -3.88
CA LYS A 64 11.00 16.12 -4.89
C LYS A 64 11.77 14.81 -4.74
N ILE A 65 11.91 14.09 -5.83
CA ILE A 65 12.71 12.86 -5.93
C ILE A 65 13.96 13.11 -6.79
N ARG A 66 14.81 12.10 -6.93
CA ARG A 66 15.99 12.15 -7.81
C ARG A 66 15.56 12.38 -9.26
N GLU A 67 16.33 13.19 -9.99
CA GLU A 67 16.03 13.52 -11.38
C GLU A 67 16.23 12.33 -12.33
N ASP A 68 17.13 11.42 -11.97
CA ASP A 68 17.43 10.19 -12.72
C ASP A 68 16.54 9.00 -12.35
N ALA A 69 15.52 9.21 -11.49
CA ALA A 69 14.61 8.14 -11.09
C ALA A 69 13.74 7.68 -12.27
N PRO A 70 13.72 6.37 -12.61
CA PRO A 70 12.97 5.86 -13.74
C PRO A 70 11.46 5.92 -13.47
N PHE A 71 10.70 6.57 -14.34
CA PHE A 71 9.26 6.80 -14.13
C PHE A 71 8.44 5.51 -14.03
N ASP A 72 8.84 4.44 -14.73
CA ASP A 72 8.21 3.12 -14.69
C ASP A 72 8.37 2.41 -13.35
N LYS A 73 9.27 2.88 -12.48
CA LYS A 73 9.49 2.36 -11.12
C LYS A 73 8.89 3.27 -10.07
N VAL A 74 9.18 4.58 -10.15
CA VAL A 74 8.78 5.51 -9.08
C VAL A 74 7.27 5.75 -9.02
N CYS A 75 6.53 5.48 -10.09
CA CYS A 75 5.07 5.60 -10.10
C CYS A 75 4.36 4.72 -9.04
N TYR A 76 4.99 3.65 -8.57
CA TYR A 76 4.43 2.78 -7.54
C TYR A 76 4.64 3.29 -6.11
N ILE A 77 5.60 4.20 -5.89
CA ILE A 77 6.00 4.64 -4.54
C ILE A 77 4.87 5.37 -3.81
N GLY A 78 4.10 6.19 -4.52
CA GLY A 78 3.06 7.03 -3.93
C GLY A 78 1.88 6.28 -3.30
N CYS A 79 1.68 5.00 -3.59
CA CYS A 79 0.56 4.21 -3.09
C CYS A 79 0.99 2.81 -2.66
N GLY A 80 1.11 1.87 -3.59
CA GLY A 80 1.28 0.44 -3.29
C GLY A 80 2.51 0.12 -2.43
N VAL A 81 3.65 0.72 -2.75
CA VAL A 81 4.90 0.50 -2.01
C VAL A 81 4.80 1.03 -0.58
N THR A 82 4.41 2.29 -0.42
CA THR A 82 4.30 2.92 0.90
C THR A 82 3.20 2.29 1.75
N THR A 83 2.11 1.82 1.15
CA THR A 83 1.03 1.12 1.86
C THR A 83 1.54 -0.20 2.43
N GLY A 84 2.12 -1.06 1.61
CA GLY A 84 2.57 -2.38 2.05
C GLY A 84 3.73 -2.31 3.05
N ILE A 85 4.81 -1.61 2.71
CA ILE A 85 5.97 -1.46 3.60
C ILE A 85 5.59 -0.70 4.87
N GLY A 86 4.77 0.35 4.76
CA GLY A 86 4.34 1.15 5.90
C GLY A 86 3.42 0.38 6.86
N ALA A 87 2.61 -0.55 6.36
CA ALA A 87 1.82 -1.46 7.20
C ALA A 87 2.72 -2.29 8.13
N VAL A 88 3.82 -2.80 7.61
CA VAL A 88 4.78 -3.62 8.37
C VAL A 88 5.57 -2.76 9.36
N ILE A 89 6.23 -1.71 8.88
CA ILE A 89 7.21 -0.95 9.66
C ILE A 89 6.54 0.02 10.64
N ASN A 90 5.50 0.75 10.17
CA ASN A 90 4.92 1.86 10.92
C ASN A 90 3.66 1.48 11.69
N THR A 91 2.81 0.61 11.12
CA THR A 91 1.52 0.25 11.72
C THR A 91 1.65 -0.95 12.62
N ALA A 92 2.03 -2.10 12.09
CA ALA A 92 2.19 -3.34 12.86
C ALA A 92 3.48 -3.35 13.68
N ARG A 93 4.52 -2.66 13.23
CA ARG A 93 5.84 -2.64 13.87
C ARG A 93 6.39 -4.04 14.07
N VAL A 94 6.39 -4.79 12.99
CA VAL A 94 6.86 -6.18 12.98
C VAL A 94 8.28 -6.25 13.50
N GLU A 95 8.51 -7.15 14.45
CA GLU A 95 9.82 -7.33 15.10
C GLU A 95 10.70 -8.31 14.30
N PRO A 96 12.03 -8.15 14.34
CA PRO A 96 12.95 -9.13 13.78
C PRO A 96 12.73 -10.52 14.37
N GLY A 97 12.76 -11.55 13.53
CA GLY A 97 12.52 -12.94 13.92
C GLY A 97 11.04 -13.34 14.03
N ALA A 98 10.10 -12.42 13.81
CA ALA A 98 8.68 -12.72 13.83
C ALA A 98 8.25 -13.58 12.61
N ASN A 99 7.20 -14.38 12.79
CA ASN A 99 6.50 -15.08 11.72
C ASN A 99 5.35 -14.22 11.19
N VAL A 100 5.25 -14.09 9.87
CA VAL A 100 4.29 -13.22 9.19
C VAL A 100 3.48 -13.98 8.16
N ALA A 101 2.15 -13.80 8.14
CA ALA A 101 1.29 -14.30 7.06
C ALA A 101 0.71 -13.12 6.25
N VAL A 102 0.72 -13.26 4.92
CA VAL A 102 0.21 -12.25 3.98
C VAL A 102 -0.83 -12.90 3.08
N PHE A 103 -2.07 -12.48 3.22
CA PHE A 103 -3.20 -12.98 2.43
C PHE A 103 -3.42 -12.06 1.23
N GLY A 104 -3.21 -12.60 0.02
CA GLY A 104 -3.26 -11.87 -1.24
C GLY A 104 -1.90 -11.32 -1.67
N LEU A 105 -1.37 -11.86 -2.77
CA LEU A 105 -0.07 -11.51 -3.34
C LEU A 105 -0.24 -10.59 -4.57
N GLY A 106 -1.00 -9.51 -4.36
CA GLY A 106 -1.11 -8.38 -5.27
C GLY A 106 -0.05 -7.30 -4.98
N GLY A 107 -0.19 -6.13 -5.57
CA GLY A 107 0.76 -5.02 -5.39
C GLY A 107 0.99 -4.64 -3.93
N ILE A 108 -0.04 -4.64 -3.08
CA ILE A 108 0.08 -4.35 -1.65
C ILE A 108 0.78 -5.53 -0.94
N GLY A 109 0.29 -6.77 -1.14
CA GLY A 109 0.84 -7.95 -0.47
C GLY A 109 2.32 -8.18 -0.79
N LEU A 110 2.75 -8.01 -2.04
CA LEU A 110 4.16 -8.09 -2.42
C LEU A 110 5.01 -7.07 -1.65
N ASN A 111 4.50 -5.85 -1.43
CA ASN A 111 5.21 -4.85 -0.65
C ASN A 111 5.16 -5.12 0.86
N VAL A 112 4.15 -5.83 1.37
CA VAL A 112 4.15 -6.36 2.75
C VAL A 112 5.23 -7.43 2.90
N LEU A 113 5.36 -8.39 1.96
CA LEU A 113 6.45 -9.37 1.96
C LEU A 113 7.82 -8.69 2.00
N GLN A 114 8.01 -7.68 1.14
CA GLN A 114 9.25 -6.92 1.10
C GLN A 114 9.51 -6.17 2.41
N GLY A 115 8.48 -5.58 3.02
CA GLY A 115 8.55 -4.94 4.33
C GLY A 115 8.95 -5.92 5.43
N ALA A 116 8.34 -7.11 5.47
CA ALA A 116 8.64 -8.18 6.42
C ALA A 116 10.10 -8.64 6.28
N ARG A 117 10.58 -8.83 5.04
CA ARG A 117 11.99 -9.12 4.78
C ARG A 117 12.93 -8.02 5.26
N LEU A 118 12.58 -6.74 5.03
CA LEU A 118 13.39 -5.59 5.44
C LEU A 118 13.58 -5.49 6.96
N VAL A 119 12.58 -5.86 7.74
CA VAL A 119 12.66 -5.86 9.21
C VAL A 119 13.27 -7.15 9.77
N GLY A 120 13.61 -8.14 8.94
CA GLY A 120 14.22 -9.40 9.37
C GLY A 120 13.23 -10.38 9.99
N ALA A 121 12.01 -10.46 9.48
CA ALA A 121 11.07 -11.52 9.83
C ALA A 121 11.66 -12.90 9.48
N ASP A 122 11.36 -13.93 10.26
CA ASP A 122 11.88 -15.29 10.08
C ASP A 122 11.10 -16.03 9.01
N MET A 123 9.84 -16.36 9.26
CA MET A 123 8.97 -16.96 8.26
C MET A 123 8.06 -15.91 7.65
N ILE A 124 8.04 -15.83 6.33
CA ILE A 124 7.17 -14.94 5.56
C ILE A 124 6.29 -15.80 4.66
N ILE A 125 5.07 -16.03 5.11
CA ILE A 125 4.12 -16.93 4.47
C ILE A 125 3.19 -16.13 3.57
N GLY A 126 3.19 -16.43 2.28
CA GLY A 126 2.27 -15.85 1.32
C GLY A 126 1.11 -16.80 1.00
N VAL A 127 -0.11 -16.28 1.03
CA VAL A 127 -1.34 -17.02 0.73
C VAL A 127 -2.02 -16.40 -0.49
N ASP A 128 -2.18 -17.16 -1.57
CA ASP A 128 -2.89 -16.72 -2.78
C ASP A 128 -3.41 -17.93 -3.56
N THR A 129 -4.57 -17.80 -4.19
CA THR A 129 -5.17 -18.84 -5.03
C THR A 129 -4.48 -18.99 -6.38
N ASN A 130 -3.70 -18.00 -6.82
CA ASN A 130 -3.01 -18.03 -8.10
C ASN A 130 -1.54 -18.48 -7.93
N PRO A 131 -1.20 -19.72 -8.27
CA PRO A 131 0.15 -20.25 -8.12
C PRO A 131 1.19 -19.57 -9.01
N ALA A 132 0.78 -18.87 -10.08
CA ALA A 132 1.70 -18.14 -10.96
C ALA A 132 2.39 -16.95 -10.25
N LYS A 133 1.83 -16.47 -9.14
CA LYS A 133 2.42 -15.39 -8.34
C LYS A 133 3.56 -15.85 -7.44
N ARG A 134 3.73 -17.16 -7.23
CA ARG A 134 4.70 -17.72 -6.28
C ARG A 134 6.12 -17.23 -6.55
N ALA A 135 6.62 -17.39 -7.77
CA ALA A 135 8.01 -17.03 -8.11
C ALA A 135 8.29 -15.54 -7.90
N MET A 136 7.31 -14.66 -8.22
CA MET A 136 7.43 -13.25 -7.96
C MET A 136 7.45 -12.97 -6.45
N ALA A 137 6.56 -13.57 -5.67
CA ALA A 137 6.49 -13.39 -4.22
C ALA A 137 7.79 -13.87 -3.52
N GLU A 138 8.40 -14.96 -3.98
CA GLU A 138 9.71 -15.43 -3.50
C GLU A 138 10.80 -14.37 -3.75
N SER A 139 10.80 -13.69 -4.89
CA SER A 139 11.74 -12.60 -5.18
C SER A 139 11.56 -11.40 -4.24
N PHE A 140 10.34 -11.19 -3.72
CA PHE A 140 10.00 -10.15 -2.73
C PHE A 140 10.27 -10.58 -1.28
N GLY A 141 10.68 -11.83 -1.05
CA GLY A 141 11.12 -12.30 0.27
C GLY A 141 10.20 -13.32 0.93
N MET A 142 9.18 -13.81 0.22
CA MET A 142 8.35 -14.92 0.70
C MET A 142 9.20 -16.18 0.92
N THR A 143 9.01 -16.85 2.06
CA THR A 143 9.68 -18.11 2.40
C THR A 143 8.80 -19.33 2.16
N HIS A 144 7.49 -19.20 2.37
CA HIS A 144 6.52 -20.27 2.23
C HIS A 144 5.30 -19.79 1.45
N PHE A 145 4.81 -20.62 0.54
CA PHE A 145 3.60 -20.36 -0.24
C PHE A 145 2.50 -21.35 0.13
N ILE A 146 1.31 -20.85 0.36
CA ILE A 146 0.10 -21.64 0.57
C ILE A 146 -0.92 -21.26 -0.50
N ASN A 147 -1.39 -22.27 -1.25
CA ASN A 147 -2.58 -22.11 -2.07
C ASN A 147 -3.79 -22.64 -1.27
N PRO A 148 -4.83 -21.81 -1.00
CA PRO A 148 -6.04 -22.27 -0.33
C PRO A 148 -6.74 -23.44 -1.00
N ASP A 149 -6.61 -23.57 -2.33
CA ASP A 149 -7.24 -24.66 -3.10
C ASP A 149 -6.52 -26.01 -2.89
N ASP A 150 -5.30 -26.00 -2.35
CA ASP A 150 -4.47 -27.20 -2.14
C ASP A 150 -4.53 -27.70 -0.68
N CYS A 151 -5.30 -27.05 0.22
CA CYS A 151 -5.42 -27.45 1.61
C CYS A 151 -6.86 -27.26 2.15
N ASP A 152 -7.27 -28.13 3.08
CA ASP A 152 -8.60 -28.06 3.67
C ASP A 152 -8.79 -26.83 4.58
N ASN A 153 -7.71 -26.35 5.20
CA ASN A 153 -7.75 -25.23 6.13
C ASN A 153 -6.40 -24.49 6.17
N VAL A 154 -6.40 -23.28 5.64
CA VAL A 154 -5.20 -22.40 5.57
C VAL A 154 -4.63 -22.10 6.96
N VAL A 155 -5.49 -21.88 7.96
CA VAL A 155 -5.04 -21.56 9.33
C VAL A 155 -4.30 -22.74 9.94
N GLN A 156 -4.82 -23.96 9.78
CA GLN A 156 -4.17 -25.16 10.28
C GLN A 156 -2.84 -25.43 9.56
N GLU A 157 -2.77 -25.15 8.28
CA GLU A 157 -1.53 -25.27 7.51
C GLU A 157 -0.47 -24.24 7.98
N ILE A 158 -0.87 -23.00 8.25
CA ILE A 158 0.01 -22.01 8.86
C ILE A 158 0.53 -22.46 10.23
N ILE A 159 -0.36 -22.98 11.09
CA ILE A 159 0.02 -23.50 12.41
C ILE A 159 1.01 -24.66 12.26
N ARG A 160 0.78 -25.55 11.31
CA ARG A 160 1.66 -26.70 11.04
C ARG A 160 3.07 -26.25 10.60
N ILE A 161 3.15 -25.26 9.70
CA ILE A 161 4.42 -24.75 9.19
C ILE A 161 5.21 -24.03 10.29
N THR A 162 4.53 -23.22 11.10
CA THR A 162 5.16 -22.35 12.12
C THR A 162 5.34 -23.02 13.47
N GLY A 163 4.67 -24.15 13.71
CA GLY A 163 4.66 -24.80 15.03
C GLY A 163 3.81 -24.11 16.09
N GLY A 164 2.97 -23.11 15.73
CA GLY A 164 2.16 -22.39 16.72
C GLY A 164 1.33 -21.23 16.18
N GLY A 165 1.53 -20.88 14.93
CA GLY A 165 0.88 -19.74 14.28
C GLY A 165 1.88 -18.64 13.94
N VAL A 166 1.35 -17.49 13.49
CA VAL A 166 2.15 -16.32 13.15
C VAL A 166 1.95 -15.21 14.17
N ASP A 167 2.96 -14.34 14.32
CA ASP A 167 2.90 -13.19 15.20
C ASP A 167 2.09 -12.04 14.56
N TYR A 168 2.12 -11.95 13.24
CA TYR A 168 1.41 -10.91 12.48
C TYR A 168 0.74 -11.49 11.25
N SER A 169 -0.45 -10.99 10.93
CA SER A 169 -1.15 -11.31 9.70
C SER A 169 -1.60 -10.04 8.97
N PHE A 170 -1.50 -10.05 7.64
CA PHE A 170 -1.88 -8.93 6.77
C PHE A 170 -2.91 -9.41 5.75
N GLU A 171 -4.08 -8.79 5.77
CA GLU A 171 -5.10 -8.97 4.75
C GLU A 171 -4.85 -7.96 3.61
N CYS A 172 -4.63 -8.46 2.39
CA CYS A 172 -4.29 -7.67 1.21
C CYS A 172 -5.14 -8.05 -0.02
N ILE A 173 -6.26 -8.75 0.19
CA ILE A 173 -7.21 -9.15 -0.86
C ILE A 173 -8.25 -8.06 -1.07
N GLY A 174 -8.72 -7.45 0.03
CA GLY A 174 -9.80 -6.48 0.02
C GLY A 174 -11.19 -7.11 -0.08
N ASN A 175 -11.32 -8.39 0.17
CA ASN A 175 -12.58 -9.12 0.20
C ASN A 175 -12.80 -9.67 1.61
N VAL A 176 -13.81 -9.15 2.29
CA VAL A 176 -14.15 -9.50 3.68
C VAL A 176 -15.51 -10.20 3.71
#